data_a585ebf6564fd45ffbe9db7fc958866b
#
_entry.id   a585ebf6564fd45ffbe9db7fc958866b
#
_cell.length_a   1.000
_cell.length_b   1.000
_cell.length_c   1.000
_cell.angle_alpha   90.00
_cell.angle_beta   90.00
_cell.angle_gamma   90.00
#
_symmetry.space_group_name_H-M   'P 1'
#
loop_
_entity.id
_entity.type
_entity.pdbx_description
1 polymer ?
#
loop_
_entity_poly.entity_id
_entity_poly.type
_entity_poly.pdbx_seq_one_letter_code
_entity_poly.pdbx_strand_id
1 'polypeptide(L)'
;MRCIMTSRAYAKFRGVMFARLFRPCLIAAFALVATALCGCEEKEAPPLDPSSILYKNIRPSHVNVNDNPVGENIPSLVKRVDFSYPVMPGDTLDVTILEFKSDVYAMDYYTNSGRFQGIVPILRGSYLEQSIRSDARIFIFRHDSFRRYERSDLEQYVRGFPGYRGGFPQEFLSLPFEHREAGRTSIQTKNFLGVKSYFPVLVQSYRDANLQWNVARSWEQVDAETFDRWVAQLKKAEPKGVVRDVENIYFSVGEGVNGIASRLPGGRVVVVWGYLGWFDLERRFFTASDRIYEARY
;
A
#
# COMPACT_ATOMS: atom_id res chain seq x y z
N MET A 1 -5.41 50.38 31.82
CA MET A 1 -6.76 50.89 31.44
C MET A 1 -7.51 49.68 30.89
N ARG A 2 -8.32 48.99 31.70
CA ARG A 2 -9.78 48.99 31.80
C ARG A 2 -10.44 48.99 30.40
N CYS A 3 -11.18 47.98 29.99
CA CYS A 3 -12.54 47.72 30.47
C CYS A 3 -12.97 46.25 30.18
N ILE A 4 -13.53 45.66 31.18
CA ILE A 4 -14.40 44.50 31.25
C ILE A 4 -15.78 44.89 30.71
N MET A 5 -16.47 44.05 29.94
CA MET A 5 -17.94 43.97 30.05
C MET A 5 -18.47 42.59 29.69
N THR A 6 -19.07 42.03 30.67
CA THR A 6 -20.00 40.92 30.74
C THR A 6 -21.35 41.26 30.12
N SER A 7 -22.03 40.31 29.48
CA SER A 7 -23.48 40.27 29.53
C SER A 7 -24.02 38.87 29.26
N ARG A 8 -24.64 38.31 30.31
CA ARG A 8 -25.59 37.20 30.31
C ARG A 8 -26.91 37.69 29.73
N ALA A 9 -27.57 36.90 28.92
CA ALA A 9 -29.03 36.97 28.81
C ALA A 9 -29.62 35.56 28.62
N TYR A 10 -30.46 35.23 29.58
CA TYR A 10 -31.36 34.09 29.68
C TYR A 10 -32.52 34.26 28.64
N ALA A 11 -32.87 33.16 27.97
CA ALA A 11 -34.23 32.99 27.52
C ALA A 11 -34.67 31.54 27.67
N LYS A 12 -35.44 31.31 28.70
CA LYS A 12 -36.29 30.14 28.92
C LYS A 12 -37.48 30.24 27.98
N PHE A 13 -37.70 29.29 27.07
CA PHE A 13 -39.01 29.11 26.46
C PHE A 13 -39.51 27.68 26.66
N ARG A 14 -40.64 27.59 27.33
CA ARG A 14 -41.48 26.39 27.50
C ARG A 14 -42.18 26.09 26.18
N GLY A 15 -42.21 24.82 25.80
CA GLY A 15 -42.98 24.35 24.66
C GLY A 15 -43.07 22.81 24.69
N VAL A 16 -43.77 22.30 25.70
CA VAL A 16 -44.26 20.91 25.73
C VAL A 16 -45.47 20.83 24.85
N MET A 17 -45.49 19.91 23.92
CA MET A 17 -46.57 19.35 23.08
C MET A 17 -46.23 19.39 21.58
N PHE A 18 -45.42 18.42 21.11
CA PHE A 18 -45.50 17.93 19.73
C PHE A 18 -44.66 16.61 19.55
N ALA A 19 -44.63 15.77 20.56
CA ALA A 19 -43.78 14.60 20.58
C ALA A 19 -44.51 13.25 20.46
N ARG A 20 -45.65 13.17 19.78
CA ARG A 20 -46.37 11.89 19.68
C ARG A 20 -46.83 11.42 18.30
N LEU A 21 -46.58 12.16 17.22
CA LEU A 21 -47.09 11.78 15.87
C LEU A 21 -46.00 11.49 14.81
N PHE A 22 -44.72 11.70 15.10
CA PHE A 22 -43.67 11.52 14.08
C PHE A 22 -42.77 10.29 14.28
N ARG A 23 -43.00 9.47 15.31
CA ARG A 23 -42.14 8.28 15.54
C ARG A 23 -42.29 7.10 14.55
N PRO A 24 -43.42 6.79 13.93
CA PRO A 24 -43.47 5.64 13.00
C PRO A 24 -42.85 5.93 11.61
N CYS A 25 -42.89 7.18 11.13
CA CYS A 25 -42.35 7.52 9.80
C CYS A 25 -40.79 7.55 9.76
N LEU A 26 -40.16 7.95 10.85
CA LEU A 26 -38.68 7.99 10.91
C LEU A 26 -38.06 6.58 10.97
N ILE A 27 -38.70 5.62 11.64
CA ILE A 27 -38.23 4.23 11.70
C ILE A 27 -38.38 3.55 10.35
N ALA A 28 -39.46 3.81 9.61
CA ALA A 28 -39.67 3.26 8.28
C ALA A 28 -38.69 3.86 7.24
N ALA A 29 -38.35 5.15 7.35
CA ALA A 29 -37.34 5.78 6.50
C ALA A 29 -35.91 5.25 6.78
N PHE A 30 -35.56 4.99 8.04
CA PHE A 30 -34.27 4.40 8.40
C PHE A 30 -34.17 2.92 7.96
N ALA A 31 -35.23 2.13 8.04
CA ALA A 31 -35.25 0.77 7.54
C ALA A 31 -35.11 0.70 6.01
N LEU A 32 -35.69 1.63 5.26
CA LEU A 32 -35.58 1.70 3.81
C LEU A 32 -34.19 2.17 3.34
N VAL A 33 -33.51 3.03 4.08
CA VAL A 33 -32.13 3.46 3.80
C VAL A 33 -31.15 2.36 4.17
N ALA A 34 -31.38 1.62 5.26
CA ALA A 34 -30.52 0.50 5.64
C ALA A 34 -30.60 -0.70 4.65
N THR A 35 -31.78 -0.97 4.07
CA THR A 35 -31.91 -2.00 3.02
C THR A 35 -31.32 -1.57 1.67
N ALA A 36 -31.30 -0.28 1.37
CA ALA A 36 -30.64 0.26 0.16
C ALA A 36 -29.10 0.25 0.26
N LEU A 37 -28.54 0.26 1.48
CA LEU A 37 -27.09 0.18 1.71
C LEU A 37 -26.56 -1.26 1.85
N CYS A 38 -27.41 -2.25 2.08
CA CYS A 38 -27.03 -3.67 2.14
C CYS A 38 -27.12 -4.41 0.79
N GLY A 39 -27.42 -3.73 -0.31
CA GLY A 39 -27.66 -4.33 -1.62
C GLY A 39 -26.57 -4.16 -2.67
N CYS A 40 -25.40 -3.68 -2.31
CA CYS A 40 -24.23 -3.82 -3.18
C CYS A 40 -23.51 -5.12 -2.82
N GLU A 41 -24.10 -6.28 -3.15
CA GLU A 41 -23.28 -7.44 -3.50
C GLU A 41 -22.41 -6.96 -4.68
N GLU A 42 -21.10 -6.77 -4.40
CA GLU A 42 -20.12 -6.73 -5.47
C GLU A 42 -20.28 -8.04 -6.23
N LYS A 43 -21.00 -7.99 -7.36
CA LYS A 43 -21.04 -9.12 -8.27
C LYS A 43 -19.60 -9.40 -8.63
N GLU A 44 -19.05 -10.50 -8.13
CA GLU A 44 -17.74 -10.98 -8.60
C GLU A 44 -17.79 -10.94 -10.12
N ALA A 45 -16.89 -10.16 -10.69
CA ALA A 45 -16.78 -10.09 -12.14
C ALA A 45 -16.59 -11.54 -12.64
N PRO A 46 -17.32 -11.96 -13.69
CA PRO A 46 -17.23 -13.32 -14.19
C PRO A 46 -15.74 -13.63 -14.44
N PRO A 47 -15.30 -14.87 -14.12
CA PRO A 47 -13.90 -15.25 -14.32
C PRO A 47 -13.53 -15.00 -15.77
N LEU A 48 -12.48 -14.22 -16.00
CA LEU A 48 -12.00 -13.89 -17.33
C LEU A 48 -11.56 -15.19 -18.00
N ASP A 49 -12.12 -15.47 -19.18
CA ASP A 49 -11.59 -16.53 -20.04
C ASP A 49 -10.21 -16.08 -20.57
N PRO A 50 -9.12 -16.71 -20.13
CA PRO A 50 -7.78 -16.30 -20.55
C PRO A 50 -7.60 -16.32 -22.08
N SER A 51 -8.30 -17.21 -22.79
CA SER A 51 -8.20 -17.31 -24.25
C SER A 51 -8.81 -16.12 -25.00
N SER A 52 -9.67 -15.35 -24.33
CA SER A 52 -10.30 -14.15 -24.88
C SER A 52 -9.44 -12.89 -24.77
N ILE A 53 -8.31 -12.95 -24.08
CA ILE A 53 -7.45 -11.78 -23.82
C ILE A 53 -6.55 -11.54 -25.04
N LEU A 54 -6.72 -10.37 -25.64
CA LEU A 54 -5.99 -9.97 -26.85
C LEU A 54 -4.88 -8.97 -26.51
N TYR A 55 -3.71 -9.14 -27.15
CA TYR A 55 -2.70 -8.08 -27.22
C TYR A 55 -2.76 -7.40 -28.57
N LYS A 56 -3.15 -6.11 -28.63
CA LYS A 56 -3.33 -5.36 -29.89
C LYS A 56 -4.14 -6.14 -30.96
N ASN A 57 -5.24 -6.76 -30.57
CA ASN A 57 -6.08 -7.65 -31.40
C ASN A 57 -5.42 -8.98 -31.82
N ILE A 58 -4.26 -9.31 -31.30
CA ILE A 58 -3.58 -10.59 -31.54
C ILE A 58 -4.05 -11.58 -30.49
N ARG A 59 -4.48 -12.77 -30.91
CA ARG A 59 -4.80 -13.88 -30.01
C ARG A 59 -3.52 -14.56 -29.55
N PRO A 60 -3.49 -15.05 -28.30
CA PRO A 60 -2.37 -15.84 -27.84
C PRO A 60 -2.28 -17.15 -28.64
N SER A 61 -1.10 -17.54 -29.03
CA SER A 61 -0.82 -18.86 -29.63
C SER A 61 -0.71 -19.95 -28.57
N HIS A 62 -0.39 -19.56 -27.35
CA HIS A 62 -0.29 -20.47 -26.21
C HIS A 62 -0.83 -19.78 -24.96
N VAL A 63 -1.61 -20.55 -24.18
CA VAL A 63 -2.12 -20.13 -22.86
C VAL A 63 -1.91 -21.29 -21.89
N ASN A 64 -1.25 -21.02 -20.78
CA ASN A 64 -1.07 -21.96 -19.69
C ASN A 64 -1.61 -21.35 -18.40
N VAL A 65 -2.55 -22.05 -17.74
CA VAL A 65 -3.15 -21.60 -16.49
C VAL A 65 -2.77 -22.56 -15.37
N ASN A 66 -2.18 -22.03 -14.32
CA ASN A 66 -1.86 -22.74 -13.10
C ASN A 66 -2.60 -22.07 -11.92
N ASP A 67 -3.71 -22.69 -11.52
CA ASP A 67 -4.55 -22.21 -10.40
C ASP A 67 -4.01 -22.63 -9.02
N ASN A 68 -2.92 -23.39 -8.98
CA ASN A 68 -2.26 -23.78 -7.72
C ASN A 68 -0.74 -23.83 -7.89
N PRO A 69 -0.05 -22.67 -7.96
CA PRO A 69 1.39 -22.59 -8.24
C PRO A 69 2.26 -22.90 -7.01
N VAL A 70 1.90 -23.92 -6.21
CA VAL A 70 2.59 -24.27 -4.95
C VAL A 70 4.08 -24.55 -5.13
N GLY A 71 4.50 -25.01 -6.31
CA GLY A 71 5.91 -25.32 -6.60
C GLY A 71 6.80 -24.10 -6.87
N GLU A 72 6.26 -22.89 -6.97
CA GLU A 72 7.04 -21.71 -7.36
C GLU A 72 7.71 -20.98 -6.20
N ASN A 73 7.49 -21.39 -4.96
CA ASN A 73 8.02 -20.76 -3.74
C ASN A 73 7.76 -19.23 -3.64
N ILE A 74 6.72 -18.74 -4.31
CA ILE A 74 6.30 -17.35 -4.25
C ILE A 74 5.21 -17.22 -3.17
N PRO A 75 5.48 -16.50 -2.06
CA PRO A 75 4.53 -16.39 -0.97
C PRO A 75 3.21 -15.74 -1.43
N SER A 76 2.09 -16.37 -1.03
CA SER A 76 0.74 -15.83 -1.29
C SER A 76 0.34 -15.70 -2.77
N LEU A 77 1.08 -16.33 -3.68
CA LEU A 77 0.68 -16.51 -5.06
C LEU A 77 -0.50 -17.49 -5.10
N VAL A 78 -1.59 -17.10 -5.77
CA VAL A 78 -2.80 -17.93 -5.89
C VAL A 78 -3.01 -18.45 -7.30
N LYS A 79 -2.52 -17.71 -8.31
CA LYS A 79 -2.69 -18.09 -9.71
C LYS A 79 -1.54 -17.57 -10.54
N ARG A 80 -1.15 -18.36 -11.56
CA ARG A 80 -0.24 -17.93 -12.63
C ARG A 80 -0.88 -18.24 -13.97
N VAL A 81 -0.79 -17.26 -14.89
CA VAL A 81 -1.22 -17.44 -16.26
C VAL A 81 -0.09 -16.98 -17.17
N ASP A 82 0.32 -17.84 -18.10
CA ASP A 82 1.33 -17.54 -19.09
C ASP A 82 0.66 -17.47 -20.49
N PHE A 83 0.99 -16.43 -21.24
CA PHE A 83 0.55 -16.20 -22.60
C PHE A 83 1.74 -16.03 -23.53
N SER A 84 1.62 -16.49 -24.75
CA SER A 84 2.56 -16.21 -25.84
C SER A 84 1.81 -15.61 -27.02
N TYR A 85 2.17 -14.39 -27.40
CA TYR A 85 1.56 -13.66 -28.52
C TYR A 85 2.52 -13.59 -29.69
N PRO A 86 2.18 -14.17 -30.84
CA PRO A 86 3.00 -14.06 -32.06
C PRO A 86 2.81 -12.67 -32.69
N VAL A 87 3.61 -11.71 -32.24
CA VAL A 87 3.46 -10.30 -32.66
C VAL A 87 3.96 -10.02 -34.06
N MET A 88 4.97 -10.77 -34.51
CA MET A 88 5.49 -10.76 -35.91
C MET A 88 6.14 -12.12 -36.20
N PRO A 89 6.43 -12.44 -37.51
CA PRO A 89 7.17 -13.64 -37.85
C PRO A 89 8.52 -13.70 -37.11
N GLY A 90 8.70 -14.74 -36.32
CA GLY A 90 9.91 -14.96 -35.50
C GLY A 90 10.02 -14.13 -34.24
N ASP A 91 8.97 -13.37 -33.83
CA ASP A 91 8.95 -12.58 -32.63
C ASP A 91 7.70 -12.89 -31.78
N THR A 92 7.93 -13.15 -30.52
CA THR A 92 6.88 -13.50 -29.54
C THR A 92 6.97 -12.59 -28.33
N LEU A 93 5.82 -12.05 -27.93
CA LEU A 93 5.68 -11.40 -26.64
C LEU A 93 5.13 -12.41 -25.65
N ASP A 94 5.94 -12.78 -24.66
CA ASP A 94 5.48 -13.62 -23.56
C ASP A 94 5.00 -12.74 -22.40
N VAL A 95 3.83 -13.07 -21.89
CA VAL A 95 3.21 -12.36 -20.76
C VAL A 95 2.91 -13.36 -19.66
N THR A 96 3.51 -13.16 -18.51
CA THR A 96 3.18 -13.90 -17.29
C THR A 96 2.36 -13.00 -16.36
N ILE A 97 1.21 -13.47 -15.93
CA ILE A 97 0.37 -12.82 -14.92
C ILE A 97 0.48 -13.61 -13.63
N LEU A 98 0.95 -12.96 -12.58
CA LEU A 98 0.98 -13.49 -11.22
C LEU A 98 -0.14 -12.83 -10.43
N GLU A 99 -1.06 -13.61 -9.91
CA GLU A 99 -2.17 -13.14 -9.06
C GLU A 99 -1.93 -13.57 -7.61
N PHE A 100 -2.01 -12.61 -6.70
CA PHE A 100 -1.74 -12.77 -5.29
C PHE A 100 -3.03 -12.69 -4.46
N LYS A 101 -2.99 -13.18 -3.22
CA LYS A 101 -4.12 -13.09 -2.27
C LYS A 101 -4.58 -11.65 -2.01
N SER A 102 -3.69 -10.67 -2.12
CA SER A 102 -4.00 -9.25 -2.00
C SER A 102 -2.93 -8.39 -2.67
N ASP A 103 -3.24 -7.10 -2.86
CA ASP A 103 -2.35 -6.07 -3.40
C ASP A 103 -1.05 -5.92 -2.59
N VAL A 104 -1.11 -6.07 -1.27
CA VAL A 104 0.05 -6.04 -0.38
C VAL A 104 1.07 -7.12 -0.73
N TYR A 105 0.63 -8.35 -0.95
CA TYR A 105 1.55 -9.43 -1.32
C TYR A 105 2.08 -9.27 -2.74
N ALA A 106 1.27 -8.76 -3.65
CA ALA A 106 1.75 -8.38 -4.99
C ALA A 106 2.83 -7.31 -4.89
N MET A 107 2.64 -6.31 -4.04
CA MET A 107 3.60 -5.23 -3.84
C MET A 107 4.88 -5.71 -3.14
N ASP A 108 4.75 -6.56 -2.12
CA ASP A 108 5.89 -7.21 -1.45
C ASP A 108 6.77 -7.96 -2.48
N TYR A 109 6.16 -8.81 -3.27
CA TYR A 109 6.88 -9.52 -4.34
C TYR A 109 7.47 -8.57 -5.38
N TYR A 110 6.70 -7.56 -5.82
CA TYR A 110 7.12 -6.60 -6.84
C TYR A 110 8.37 -5.82 -6.41
N THR A 111 8.40 -5.34 -5.17
CA THR A 111 9.53 -4.58 -4.62
C THR A 111 10.73 -5.46 -4.32
N ASN A 112 10.53 -6.63 -3.72
CA ASN A 112 11.61 -7.51 -3.28
C ASN A 112 12.22 -8.38 -4.40
N SER A 113 11.49 -8.61 -5.49
CA SER A 113 12.00 -9.37 -6.65
C SER A 113 12.93 -8.57 -7.56
N GLY A 114 13.22 -7.31 -7.23
CA GLY A 114 14.01 -6.41 -8.07
C GLY A 114 13.29 -5.95 -9.35
N ARG A 115 11.97 -6.17 -9.44
CA ARG A 115 11.15 -5.74 -10.57
C ARG A 115 10.66 -4.30 -10.46
N PHE A 116 10.71 -3.75 -9.25
CA PHE A 116 10.39 -2.36 -8.98
C PHE A 116 11.58 -1.45 -9.35
N GLN A 117 11.90 -1.36 -10.63
CA GLN A 117 12.96 -0.49 -11.14
C GLN A 117 12.43 0.65 -12.01
N GLY A 118 11.16 1.00 -11.84
CA GLY A 118 10.55 2.09 -12.59
C GLY A 118 10.19 1.68 -14.03
N ILE A 119 10.41 2.61 -14.97
CA ILE A 119 9.95 2.51 -16.36
C ILE A 119 10.94 1.72 -17.24
N VAL A 120 12.15 1.45 -16.77
CA VAL A 120 13.24 0.90 -17.57
C VAL A 120 13.14 -0.63 -17.68
N PRO A 121 13.15 -1.20 -18.89
CA PRO A 121 13.25 -2.65 -19.07
C PRO A 121 14.53 -3.22 -18.47
N ILE A 122 14.44 -4.40 -17.87
CA ILE A 122 15.56 -5.11 -17.29
C ILE A 122 16.04 -6.15 -18.30
N LEU A 123 17.31 -6.09 -18.68
CA LEU A 123 17.93 -7.14 -19.50
C LEU A 123 18.16 -8.40 -18.66
N ARG A 124 17.57 -9.52 -19.09
CA ARG A 124 17.75 -10.83 -18.47
C ARG A 124 18.20 -11.84 -19.54
N GLY A 125 19.50 -12.06 -19.61
CA GLY A 125 20.07 -12.91 -20.67
C GLY A 125 19.81 -12.32 -22.06
N SER A 126 19.06 -13.03 -22.90
CA SER A 126 18.75 -12.64 -24.29
C SER A 126 17.43 -11.88 -24.46
N TYR A 127 16.68 -11.65 -23.39
CA TYR A 127 15.38 -10.96 -23.45
C TYR A 127 15.31 -9.75 -22.53
N LEU A 128 14.43 -8.82 -22.88
CA LEU A 128 14.05 -7.70 -22.04
C LEU A 128 12.80 -8.06 -21.24
N GLU A 129 12.83 -7.75 -19.96
CA GLU A 129 11.69 -7.92 -19.06
C GLU A 129 11.18 -6.55 -18.60
N GLN A 130 9.89 -6.34 -18.73
CA GLN A 130 9.18 -5.20 -18.16
C GLN A 130 8.08 -5.71 -17.24
N SER A 131 7.81 -5.00 -16.15
CA SER A 131 6.77 -5.40 -15.22
C SER A 131 5.83 -4.25 -14.91
N ILE A 132 4.54 -4.57 -14.79
CA ILE A 132 3.49 -3.64 -14.38
C ILE A 132 2.70 -4.31 -13.27
N ARG A 133 2.52 -3.61 -12.16
CA ARG A 133 1.60 -4.04 -11.10
C ARG A 133 0.23 -3.39 -11.32
N SER A 134 -0.82 -4.14 -11.10
CA SER A 134 -2.18 -3.63 -11.02
C SER A 134 -2.91 -4.38 -9.92
N ASP A 135 -3.22 -3.69 -8.84
CA ASP A 135 -3.88 -4.27 -7.67
C ASP A 135 -3.14 -5.51 -7.15
N ALA A 136 -3.81 -6.64 -6.99
CA ALA A 136 -3.22 -7.90 -6.55
C ALA A 136 -2.48 -8.67 -7.66
N ARG A 137 -2.26 -8.08 -8.84
CA ARG A 137 -1.63 -8.73 -9.98
C ARG A 137 -0.33 -8.07 -10.39
N ILE A 138 0.60 -8.90 -10.87
CA ILE A 138 1.83 -8.47 -11.52
C ILE A 138 1.85 -9.04 -12.92
N PHE A 139 2.00 -8.17 -13.90
CA PHE A 139 2.17 -8.50 -15.30
C PHE A 139 3.65 -8.41 -15.66
N ILE A 140 4.22 -9.49 -16.14
CA ILE A 140 5.62 -9.59 -16.54
C ILE A 140 5.65 -9.82 -18.06
N PHE A 141 6.19 -8.87 -18.77
CA PHE A 141 6.32 -8.88 -20.23
C PHE A 141 7.76 -9.23 -20.60
N ARG A 142 7.95 -10.26 -21.44
CA ARG A 142 9.24 -10.69 -21.94
C ARG A 142 9.22 -10.69 -23.45
N HIS A 143 10.21 -10.10 -24.03
CA HIS A 143 10.38 -10.03 -25.49
C HIS A 143 11.85 -10.03 -25.86
N ASP A 144 12.16 -10.27 -27.13
CA ASP A 144 13.52 -10.22 -27.65
C ASP A 144 14.15 -8.83 -27.38
N SER A 145 15.43 -8.82 -27.02
CA SER A 145 16.19 -7.60 -26.69
C SER A 145 16.34 -6.62 -27.88
N PHE A 146 16.15 -7.08 -29.10
CA PHE A 146 16.26 -6.24 -30.30
C PHE A 146 15.04 -5.35 -30.55
N ARG A 147 13.93 -5.56 -29.82
CA ARG A 147 12.70 -4.77 -29.98
C ARG A 147 12.30 -4.11 -28.67
N ARG A 148 11.92 -2.85 -28.76
CA ARG A 148 11.36 -2.13 -27.66
C ARG A 148 9.84 -2.08 -27.78
N TYR A 149 9.16 -2.55 -26.75
CA TYR A 149 7.74 -2.33 -26.59
C TYR A 149 7.54 -1.04 -25.79
N GLU A 150 6.67 -0.16 -26.32
CA GLU A 150 6.32 1.05 -25.60
C GLU A 150 5.59 0.71 -24.30
N ARG A 151 5.97 1.36 -23.23
CA ARG A 151 5.33 1.17 -21.90
C ARG A 151 3.83 1.42 -21.97
N SER A 152 3.40 2.41 -22.76
CA SER A 152 1.99 2.76 -23.00
C SER A 152 1.17 1.60 -23.57
N ASP A 153 1.75 0.82 -24.49
CA ASP A 153 1.10 -0.35 -25.08
C ASP A 153 0.88 -1.45 -24.06
N LEU A 154 1.90 -1.68 -23.22
CA LEU A 154 1.81 -2.67 -22.16
C LEU A 154 0.81 -2.24 -21.07
N GLU A 155 0.75 -0.96 -20.75
CA GLU A 155 -0.24 -0.42 -19.82
C GLU A 155 -1.65 -0.50 -20.41
N GLN A 156 -1.83 -0.29 -21.69
CA GLN A 156 -3.12 -0.48 -22.35
C GLN A 156 -3.60 -1.94 -22.28
N TYR A 157 -2.69 -2.90 -22.43
CA TYR A 157 -3.00 -4.31 -22.25
C TYR A 157 -3.48 -4.59 -20.81
N VAL A 158 -2.75 -4.07 -19.81
CA VAL A 158 -3.10 -4.27 -18.40
C VAL A 158 -4.44 -3.63 -18.04
N ARG A 159 -4.78 -2.49 -18.67
CA ARG A 159 -6.09 -1.81 -18.49
C ARG A 159 -7.28 -2.65 -18.94
N GLY A 160 -7.07 -3.61 -19.84
CA GLY A 160 -8.10 -4.55 -20.27
C GLY A 160 -8.53 -5.56 -19.20
N PHE A 161 -7.79 -5.65 -18.10
CA PHE A 161 -8.11 -6.56 -17.00
C PHE A 161 -9.00 -5.89 -15.95
N PRO A 162 -9.97 -6.63 -15.37
CA PRO A 162 -10.83 -6.10 -14.30
C PRO A 162 -10.00 -5.68 -13.09
N GLY A 163 -10.43 -4.61 -12.42
CA GLY A 163 -9.75 -4.10 -11.23
C GLY A 163 -8.47 -3.33 -11.51
N TYR A 164 -8.24 -2.89 -12.76
CA TYR A 164 -7.10 -2.04 -13.07
C TYR A 164 -7.16 -0.74 -12.26
N ARG A 165 -6.25 -0.64 -11.32
CA ARG A 165 -5.95 0.60 -10.61
C ARG A 165 -4.55 1.04 -11.03
N GLY A 166 -4.48 1.57 -12.25
CA GLY A 166 -3.21 1.98 -12.82
C GLY A 166 -2.60 3.15 -12.09
N GLY A 167 -1.29 3.22 -12.18
CA GLY A 167 -0.51 4.30 -11.64
C GLY A 167 0.44 3.84 -10.52
N PHE A 168 1.22 4.80 -10.06
CA PHE A 168 2.07 4.64 -8.89
C PHE A 168 1.15 4.50 -7.67
N PRO A 169 1.36 3.52 -6.77
CA PRO A 169 0.51 3.36 -5.60
C PRO A 169 0.47 4.66 -4.80
N GLN A 170 -0.74 5.13 -4.49
CA GLN A 170 -0.96 6.38 -3.77
C GLN A 170 -0.25 6.37 -2.41
N GLU A 171 -0.13 5.19 -1.81
CA GLU A 171 0.57 4.97 -0.55
C GLU A 171 2.01 5.48 -0.58
N PHE A 172 2.68 5.40 -1.72
CA PHE A 172 4.03 5.96 -1.89
C PHE A 172 4.04 7.48 -1.93
N LEU A 173 2.97 8.10 -2.40
CA LEU A 173 2.84 9.56 -2.47
C LEU A 173 2.67 10.19 -1.09
N SER A 174 2.22 9.41 -0.10
CA SER A 174 2.11 9.87 1.29
C SER A 174 3.44 9.99 2.02
N LEU A 175 4.52 9.38 1.49
CA LEU A 175 5.85 9.49 2.07
C LEU A 175 6.55 10.77 1.59
N PRO A 176 7.48 11.36 2.36
CA PRO A 176 8.26 12.51 1.93
C PRO A 176 8.96 12.27 0.59
N PHE A 177 9.07 13.28 -0.27
CA PHE A 177 9.73 13.16 -1.57
C PHE A 177 11.23 13.50 -1.53
N GLU A 178 11.59 14.48 -0.71
CA GLU A 178 12.93 14.98 -0.61
C GLU A 178 13.91 13.91 -0.09
N HIS A 179 15.09 13.83 -0.69
CA HIS A 179 16.17 12.90 -0.33
C HIS A 179 15.83 11.40 -0.46
N ARG A 180 14.77 11.06 -1.18
CA ARG A 180 14.35 9.68 -1.40
C ARG A 180 15.39 8.93 -2.24
N GLU A 181 15.85 7.78 -1.77
CA GLU A 181 16.71 6.91 -2.57
C GLU A 181 15.85 6.13 -3.59
N ALA A 182 16.17 6.29 -4.87
CA ALA A 182 15.48 5.57 -5.94
C ALA A 182 15.71 4.06 -5.82
N GLY A 183 14.66 3.26 -6.04
CA GLY A 183 14.72 1.80 -5.98
C GLY A 183 14.89 1.23 -4.56
N ARG A 184 14.86 2.06 -3.52
CA ARG A 184 14.96 1.64 -2.11
C ARG A 184 13.62 1.69 -1.39
N THR A 185 12.58 1.23 -2.08
CA THR A 185 11.26 1.06 -1.50
C THR A 185 10.96 -0.43 -1.35
N SER A 186 10.42 -0.84 -0.21
CA SER A 186 10.02 -2.23 0.03
C SER A 186 8.77 -2.30 0.88
N ILE A 187 8.07 -3.43 0.81
CA ILE A 187 7.04 -3.79 1.78
C ILE A 187 7.56 -4.91 2.65
N GLN A 188 7.27 -4.83 3.92
CA GLN A 188 7.61 -5.85 4.91
C GLN A 188 6.32 -6.37 5.52
N THR A 189 6.02 -7.65 5.27
CA THR A 189 4.76 -8.28 5.69
C THR A 189 4.92 -9.20 6.91
N LYS A 190 6.13 -9.68 7.19
CA LYS A 190 6.38 -10.68 8.24
C LYS A 190 7.20 -10.15 9.41
N ASN A 191 8.30 -9.47 9.10
CA ASN A 191 9.22 -8.92 10.09
C ASN A 191 9.47 -7.45 9.80
N PHE A 192 9.50 -6.64 10.84
CA PHE A 192 9.81 -5.23 10.75
C PHE A 192 10.70 -4.82 11.93
N LEU A 193 11.83 -4.17 11.65
CA LEU A 193 12.85 -3.83 12.65
C LEU A 193 13.34 -5.04 13.48
N GLY A 194 13.52 -6.18 12.82
CA GLY A 194 14.03 -7.40 13.47
C GLY A 194 13.00 -8.17 14.31
N VAL A 195 11.78 -7.66 14.46
CA VAL A 195 10.70 -8.32 15.21
C VAL A 195 9.52 -8.69 14.33
N LYS A 196 8.68 -9.61 14.82
CA LYS A 196 7.47 -10.00 14.10
C LYS A 196 6.57 -8.80 13.88
N SER A 197 6.21 -8.53 12.63
CA SER A 197 5.19 -7.54 12.28
C SER A 197 3.80 -8.17 12.33
N TYR A 198 2.81 -7.39 12.82
CA TYR A 198 1.39 -7.76 12.84
C TYR A 198 0.60 -7.01 11.77
N PHE A 199 1.25 -6.15 11.01
CA PHE A 199 0.68 -5.37 9.93
C PHE A 199 1.73 -5.16 8.83
N PRO A 200 1.32 -5.06 7.56
CA PRO A 200 2.23 -4.76 6.48
C PRO A 200 2.75 -3.31 6.58
N VAL A 201 4.03 -3.12 6.30
CA VAL A 201 4.71 -1.83 6.42
C VAL A 201 5.39 -1.48 5.10
N LEU A 202 5.06 -0.31 4.55
CA LEU A 202 5.78 0.28 3.42
C LEU A 202 6.98 1.03 3.96
N VAL A 203 8.17 0.70 3.47
CA VAL A 203 9.45 1.29 3.88
C VAL A 203 10.09 2.01 2.70
N GLN A 204 10.58 3.21 2.91
CA GLN A 204 11.37 3.98 1.97
C GLN A 204 12.67 4.44 2.63
N SER A 205 13.79 4.26 1.95
CA SER A 205 15.09 4.76 2.40
C SER A 205 15.35 6.16 1.86
N TYR A 206 16.07 6.94 2.64
CA TYR A 206 16.44 8.32 2.37
C TYR A 206 17.93 8.54 2.60
N ARG A 207 18.51 9.46 1.83
CA ARG A 207 19.90 9.87 1.99
C ARG A 207 20.07 11.37 1.73
N ASP A 208 20.79 12.01 2.64
CA ASP A 208 21.20 13.41 2.50
C ASP A 208 22.66 13.54 2.95
N ALA A 209 23.55 13.81 2.02
CA ALA A 209 24.98 13.78 2.25
C ALA A 209 25.45 12.49 2.95
N ASN A 210 25.85 12.60 4.21
CA ASN A 210 26.32 11.47 5.02
C ASN A 210 25.23 10.85 5.92
N LEU A 211 24.02 11.41 5.91
CA LEU A 211 22.91 10.96 6.73
C LEU A 211 22.05 9.94 5.97
N GLN A 212 21.77 8.84 6.62
CA GLN A 212 20.84 7.83 6.09
C GLN A 212 19.75 7.55 7.10
N TRP A 213 18.52 7.50 6.62
CA TRP A 213 17.37 7.14 7.45
C TRP A 213 16.32 6.43 6.61
N ASN A 214 15.37 5.84 7.29
CA ASN A 214 14.23 5.21 6.68
C ASN A 214 12.95 5.80 7.25
N VAL A 215 11.93 5.87 6.43
CA VAL A 215 10.56 6.20 6.84
C VAL A 215 9.69 5.02 6.47
N ALA A 216 8.89 4.59 7.42
CA ALA A 216 7.89 3.56 7.19
C ALA A 216 6.50 4.06 7.57
N ARG A 217 5.50 3.55 6.86
CA ARG A 217 4.09 3.67 7.23
C ARG A 217 3.40 2.32 7.15
N SER A 218 2.39 2.10 7.96
CA SER A 218 1.54 0.92 7.80
C SER A 218 0.77 0.99 6.47
N TRP A 219 0.62 -0.16 5.80
CA TRP A 219 -0.15 -0.25 4.56
C TRP A 219 -1.62 0.08 4.79
N GLU A 220 -2.17 -0.46 5.87
CA GLU A 220 -3.54 -0.28 6.32
C GLU A 220 -3.61 0.50 7.63
N GLN A 221 -4.83 0.81 8.07
CA GLN A 221 -5.07 1.29 9.41
C GLN A 221 -4.78 0.17 10.42
N VAL A 222 -4.15 0.51 11.51
CA VAL A 222 -3.74 -0.41 12.57
C VAL A 222 -4.49 -0.01 13.85
N ASP A 223 -5.16 -0.93 14.50
CA ASP A 223 -5.77 -0.68 15.80
C ASP A 223 -4.70 -0.53 16.90
N ALA A 224 -5.11 0.05 18.04
CA ALA A 224 -4.19 0.33 19.14
C ALA A 224 -3.59 -0.96 19.73
N GLU A 225 -4.38 -2.02 19.85
CA GLU A 225 -3.93 -3.29 20.42
C GLU A 225 -2.85 -3.95 19.53
N THR A 226 -3.05 -3.93 18.23
CA THR A 226 -2.09 -4.47 17.26
C THR A 226 -0.78 -3.67 17.25
N PHE A 227 -0.87 -2.33 17.37
CA PHE A 227 0.31 -1.48 17.51
C PHE A 227 1.05 -1.77 18.83
N ASP A 228 0.33 -1.85 19.95
CA ASP A 228 0.90 -2.15 21.26
C ASP A 228 1.55 -3.54 21.31
N ARG A 229 0.98 -4.54 20.63
CA ARG A 229 1.60 -5.87 20.48
C ARG A 229 2.95 -5.79 19.76
N TRP A 230 3.04 -5.00 18.70
CA TRP A 230 4.30 -4.80 17.97
C TRP A 230 5.34 -4.07 18.86
N VAL A 231 4.94 -3.01 19.55
CA VAL A 231 5.80 -2.29 20.53
C VAL A 231 6.31 -3.23 21.63
N ALA A 232 5.46 -4.12 22.10
CA ALA A 232 5.85 -5.12 23.11
C ALA A 232 6.93 -6.10 22.57
N GLN A 233 6.88 -6.47 21.29
CA GLN A 233 7.94 -7.26 20.66
C GLN A 233 9.25 -6.47 20.56
N LEU A 234 9.21 -5.19 20.15
CA LEU A 234 10.39 -4.31 20.16
C LEU A 234 11.00 -4.23 21.55
N LYS A 235 10.19 -3.98 22.58
CA LYS A 235 10.64 -3.89 23.97
C LYS A 235 11.22 -5.20 24.48
N LYS A 236 10.71 -6.34 24.03
CA LYS A 236 11.28 -7.66 24.35
C LYS A 236 12.63 -7.89 23.72
N ALA A 237 12.82 -7.44 22.48
CA ALA A 237 14.07 -7.56 21.74
C ALA A 237 15.15 -6.59 22.29
N GLU A 238 14.73 -5.35 22.63
CA GLU A 238 15.59 -4.26 23.10
C GLU A 238 15.05 -3.64 24.43
N PRO A 239 15.18 -4.35 25.58
CA PRO A 239 14.49 -3.96 26.82
C PRO A 239 14.86 -2.57 27.35
N LYS A 240 16.11 -2.13 27.09
CA LYS A 240 16.61 -0.82 27.54
C LYS A 240 16.50 0.27 26.50
N GLY A 241 16.24 -0.11 25.26
CA GLY A 241 16.22 0.77 24.11
C GLY A 241 14.83 1.31 23.75
N VAL A 242 13.76 0.90 24.41
CA VAL A 242 12.38 1.31 24.07
C VAL A 242 11.75 2.10 25.21
N VAL A 243 11.46 3.37 24.94
CA VAL A 243 10.78 4.29 25.88
C VAL A 243 9.50 4.78 25.25
N ARG A 244 8.39 4.74 25.98
CA ARG A 244 7.11 5.32 25.58
C ARG A 244 6.93 6.68 26.22
N ASP A 245 6.70 7.71 25.41
CA ASP A 245 6.24 9.01 25.82
C ASP A 245 4.86 9.26 25.20
N VAL A 246 3.89 9.68 25.99
CA VAL A 246 2.47 9.89 25.67
C VAL A 246 1.96 9.22 24.38
N GLU A 247 2.36 9.69 23.20
CA GLU A 247 1.92 9.23 21.88
C GLU A 247 3.04 8.58 21.06
N ASN A 248 4.30 8.81 21.44
CA ASN A 248 5.46 8.36 20.68
C ASN A 248 6.22 7.24 21.39
N ILE A 249 6.79 6.37 20.59
CA ILE A 249 7.69 5.31 21.04
C ILE A 249 9.08 5.66 20.54
N TYR A 250 9.99 5.98 21.45
CA TYR A 250 11.41 6.17 21.14
C TYR A 250 12.12 4.84 21.31
N PHE A 251 12.94 4.45 20.37
CA PHE A 251 13.67 3.19 20.44
C PHE A 251 15.08 3.31 19.87
N SER A 252 15.96 2.46 20.34
CA SER A 252 17.29 2.25 19.77
C SER A 252 17.45 0.77 19.46
N VAL A 253 17.90 0.45 18.23
CA VAL A 253 18.11 -0.92 17.77
C VAL A 253 19.56 -1.08 17.39
N GLY A 254 20.24 -2.05 18.02
CA GLY A 254 21.67 -2.26 17.81
C GLY A 254 22.53 -1.05 18.15
N GLU A 255 23.70 -0.93 17.53
CA GLU A 255 24.64 0.17 17.80
C GLU A 255 24.31 1.41 16.95
N GLY A 256 23.81 2.47 17.58
CA GLY A 256 23.68 3.81 16.98
C GLY A 256 22.46 4.02 16.08
N VAL A 257 21.57 3.05 15.91
CA VAL A 257 20.32 3.22 15.18
C VAL A 257 19.21 3.68 16.14
N ASN A 258 18.80 4.93 16.01
CA ASN A 258 17.68 5.48 16.76
C ASN A 258 16.40 5.50 15.93
N GLY A 259 15.26 5.43 16.57
CA GLY A 259 13.97 5.48 15.89
C GLY A 259 12.85 6.06 16.74
N ILE A 260 11.84 6.58 16.04
CA ILE A 260 10.59 7.06 16.62
C ILE A 260 9.44 6.41 15.87
N ALA A 261 8.46 5.90 16.62
CA ALA A 261 7.24 5.34 16.08
C ALA A 261 6.01 5.97 16.74
N SER A 262 4.95 6.17 15.99
CA SER A 262 3.65 6.58 16.52
C SER A 262 2.51 5.99 15.70
N ARG A 263 1.38 5.82 16.36
CA ARG A 263 0.10 5.57 15.71
C ARG A 263 -0.66 6.88 15.61
N LEU A 264 -0.74 7.41 14.40
CA LEU A 264 -1.41 8.68 14.11
C LEU A 264 -2.92 8.60 14.34
N PRO A 265 -3.59 9.74 14.57
CA PRO A 265 -5.03 9.83 14.47
C PRO A 265 -5.50 9.28 13.11
N GLY A 266 -6.49 8.37 13.12
CA GLY A 266 -6.90 7.64 11.90
C GLY A 266 -6.22 6.28 11.72
N GLY A 267 -5.32 5.87 12.65
CA GLY A 267 -4.83 4.51 12.76
C GLY A 267 -3.61 4.18 11.90
N ARG A 268 -3.05 5.11 11.12
CA ARG A 268 -1.79 4.86 10.41
C ARG A 268 -0.62 4.85 11.39
N VAL A 269 0.25 3.87 11.27
CA VAL A 269 1.50 3.80 12.01
C VAL A 269 2.60 4.45 11.17
N VAL A 270 3.37 5.32 11.78
CA VAL A 270 4.57 5.96 11.18
C VAL A 270 5.78 5.58 12.00
N VAL A 271 6.87 5.24 11.32
CA VAL A 271 8.14 4.93 11.97
C VAL A 271 9.26 5.61 11.17
N VAL A 272 10.15 6.31 11.87
CA VAL A 272 11.36 6.86 11.28
C VAL A 272 12.55 6.37 12.08
N TRP A 273 13.59 5.86 11.40
CA TRP A 273 14.80 5.36 12.07
C TRP A 273 16.03 5.50 11.19
N GLY A 274 17.19 5.56 11.83
CA GLY A 274 18.48 5.64 11.13
C GLY A 274 19.64 5.98 12.06
N TYR A 275 20.82 6.16 11.47
CA TYR A 275 22.01 6.64 12.18
C TYR A 275 21.92 8.16 12.35
N LEU A 276 20.98 8.62 13.16
CA LEU A 276 20.66 10.04 13.38
C LEU A 276 20.72 10.37 14.87
N GLY A 277 21.15 11.59 15.17
CA GLY A 277 20.91 12.18 16.49
C GLY A 277 19.41 12.42 16.71
N TRP A 278 18.98 12.44 17.99
CA TRP A 278 17.56 12.57 18.35
C TRP A 278 16.89 13.81 17.74
N PHE A 279 17.57 14.95 17.72
CA PHE A 279 17.04 16.19 17.14
C PHE A 279 16.72 16.07 15.66
N ASP A 280 17.64 15.50 14.87
CA ASP A 280 17.43 15.30 13.44
C ASP A 280 16.36 14.24 13.17
N LEU A 281 16.29 13.20 14.01
CA LEU A 281 15.29 12.16 13.94
C LEU A 281 13.89 12.71 14.19
N GLU A 282 13.69 13.49 15.25
CA GLU A 282 12.40 14.13 15.56
C GLU A 282 11.92 15.04 14.43
N ARG A 283 12.79 15.89 13.89
CA ARG A 283 12.43 16.74 12.75
C ARG A 283 11.92 15.93 11.56
N ARG A 284 12.60 14.84 11.22
CA ARG A 284 12.19 13.95 10.12
C ARG A 284 10.93 13.17 10.43
N PHE A 285 10.75 12.78 11.68
CA PHE A 285 9.57 12.10 12.14
C PHE A 285 8.33 12.99 12.03
N PHE A 286 8.37 14.23 12.49
CA PHE A 286 7.27 15.18 12.36
C PHE A 286 6.95 15.48 10.88
N THR A 287 7.96 15.73 10.05
CA THR A 287 7.76 15.93 8.60
C THR A 287 7.07 14.72 7.95
N ALA A 288 7.47 13.51 8.30
CA ALA A 288 6.86 12.29 7.77
C ALA A 288 5.42 12.09 8.30
N SER A 289 5.21 12.35 9.59
CA SER A 289 3.91 12.21 10.24
C SER A 289 2.87 13.16 9.65
N ASP A 290 3.22 14.44 9.47
CA ASP A 290 2.35 15.45 8.86
C ASP A 290 1.98 15.03 7.43
N ARG A 291 2.97 14.63 6.64
CA ARG A 291 2.76 14.20 5.26
C ARG A 291 1.84 12.98 5.15
N ILE A 292 2.03 11.98 6.03
CA ILE A 292 1.22 10.77 6.05
C ILE A 292 -0.19 11.06 6.58
N TYR A 293 -0.32 11.97 7.54
CA TYR A 293 -1.62 12.40 8.07
C TYR A 293 -2.44 13.20 7.06
N GLU A 294 -1.79 14.10 6.32
CA GLU A 294 -2.45 14.92 5.29
C GLU A 294 -2.88 14.11 4.07
N ALA A 295 -2.17 13.04 3.75
CA ALA A 295 -2.53 12.10 2.71
C ALA A 295 -3.76 11.29 3.13
N ARG A 296 -4.92 11.97 3.23
CA ARG A 296 -6.22 11.35 3.51
C ARG A 296 -6.70 10.62 2.25
N TYR A 297 -6.84 9.32 2.37
CA TYR A 297 -7.44 8.44 1.36
C TYR A 297 -8.68 7.76 1.91
#